data_1c168a9057129d01eb87c275898b4afe
#
_entry.id   1c168a9057129d01eb87c275898b4afe
#
_cell.length_a   1.000
_cell.length_b   1.000
_cell.length_c   1.000
_cell.angle_alpha   90.00
_cell.angle_beta   90.00
_cell.angle_gamma   90.00
#
_symmetry.space_group_name_H-M   'P 1'
#
loop_
_entity.id
_entity.type
_entity.pdbx_description
1 polymer ?
#
loop_
_entity_poly.entity_id
_entity_poly.type
_entity_poly.pdbx_seq_one_letter_code
_entity_poly.pdbx_strand_id
1 'polypeptide(L)'
;QSVKYNLHIYEEWFVTKLIKEDGRIAGAIAFDIKTGQMEMISAKAVVLATGGAGRVFEPSTNALICTGDGLSLAMQAGVPLMDTEMIQYHPTTLAGNGILLSEAARGDGAYLINSEGERFMEKYAPEYMELASRDVVSRAEQTEIDEGRGVDGCVFLDLRHLGKKFIED
;
A
#
# COMPACT_ATOMS: atom_id res chain seq x y z
N GLN A 1 -3.75 -3.46 -24.82
CA GLN A 1 -3.79 -2.06 -25.32
C GLN A 1 -2.48 -1.68 -26.02
N SER A 2 -1.30 -1.93 -25.43
CA SER A 2 0.01 -1.58 -26.02
C SER A 2 0.21 -2.11 -27.43
N VAL A 3 -0.16 -3.37 -27.67
CA VAL A 3 -0.07 -4.00 -29.01
C VAL A 3 -0.97 -3.29 -30.03
N LYS A 4 -2.18 -2.88 -29.61
CA LYS A 4 -3.14 -2.19 -30.47
C LYS A 4 -2.63 -0.83 -30.97
N TYR A 5 -1.88 -0.12 -30.13
CA TYR A 5 -1.42 1.24 -30.40
C TYR A 5 0.06 1.32 -30.79
N ASN A 6 0.73 0.18 -30.95
CA ASN A 6 2.16 0.08 -31.29
C ASN A 6 3.02 0.98 -30.36
N LEU A 7 2.78 0.87 -29.06
CA LEU A 7 3.52 1.64 -28.05
C LEU A 7 4.92 1.07 -27.87
N HIS A 8 5.90 1.95 -27.76
CA HIS A 8 7.24 1.55 -27.36
C HIS A 8 7.24 1.29 -25.85
N ILE A 9 7.70 0.10 -25.42
CA ILE A 9 7.73 -0.32 -24.02
C ILE A 9 9.19 -0.51 -23.61
N TYR A 10 9.60 0.15 -22.54
CA TYR A 10 10.91 0.01 -21.91
C TYR A 10 10.75 -0.86 -20.67
N GLU A 11 10.97 -2.18 -20.81
CA GLU A 11 10.89 -3.13 -19.68
C GLU A 11 12.20 -3.15 -18.90
N GLU A 12 12.11 -3.19 -17.55
CA GLU A 12 13.27 -3.19 -16.65
C GLU A 12 14.15 -1.93 -16.76
N TRP A 13 13.52 -0.80 -17.03
CA TRP A 13 14.17 0.51 -17.01
C TRP A 13 13.81 1.30 -15.77
N PHE A 14 14.80 1.98 -15.20
CA PHE A 14 14.62 2.83 -14.01
C PHE A 14 14.74 4.30 -14.41
N VAL A 15 13.68 5.08 -14.13
CA VAL A 15 13.67 6.53 -14.39
C VAL A 15 14.35 7.26 -13.23
N THR A 16 15.42 7.99 -13.52
CA THR A 16 16.22 8.70 -12.51
C THR A 16 15.89 10.17 -12.39
N LYS A 17 15.38 10.78 -13.46
CA LYS A 17 15.16 12.24 -13.49
C LYS A 17 14.09 12.61 -14.53
N LEU A 18 13.29 13.62 -14.21
CA LEU A 18 12.48 14.33 -15.19
C LEU A 18 13.30 15.49 -15.79
N ILE A 19 13.24 15.61 -17.11
CA ILE A 19 13.91 16.70 -17.83
C ILE A 19 12.98 17.90 -17.85
N LYS A 20 13.48 19.05 -17.42
CA LYS A 20 12.74 20.32 -17.42
C LYS A 20 13.48 21.32 -18.30
N GLU A 21 12.77 21.92 -19.24
CA GLU A 21 13.26 22.93 -20.17
C GLU A 21 12.23 24.06 -20.22
N ASP A 22 12.67 25.27 -20.05
CA ASP A 22 11.83 26.49 -20.04
C ASP A 22 10.59 26.40 -19.13
N GLY A 23 10.76 25.76 -17.95
CA GLY A 23 9.69 25.60 -16.97
C GLY A 23 8.70 24.47 -17.28
N ARG A 24 8.90 23.71 -18.36
CA ARG A 24 8.04 22.59 -18.78
C ARG A 24 8.79 21.28 -18.75
N ILE A 25 8.06 20.18 -18.50
CA ILE A 25 8.63 18.85 -18.62
C ILE A 25 8.84 18.54 -20.12
N ALA A 26 10.06 18.15 -20.48
CA ALA A 26 10.48 17.84 -21.85
C ALA A 26 10.82 16.34 -22.03
N GLY A 27 10.80 15.56 -20.97
CA GLY A 27 11.11 14.14 -21.04
C GLY A 27 11.60 13.56 -19.71
N ALA A 28 12.32 12.45 -19.81
CA ALA A 28 12.88 11.74 -18.68
C ALA A 28 14.27 11.17 -19.02
N ILE A 29 15.09 10.96 -17.99
CA ILE A 29 16.34 10.18 -18.07
C ILE A 29 16.06 8.85 -17.38
N ALA A 30 16.38 7.77 -18.05
CA ALA A 30 16.25 6.42 -17.53
C ALA A 30 17.48 5.58 -17.85
N PHE A 31 17.67 4.50 -17.13
CA PHE A 31 18.70 3.51 -17.45
C PHE A 31 18.12 2.10 -17.47
N ASP A 32 18.65 1.28 -18.35
CA ASP A 32 18.43 -0.16 -18.38
C ASP A 32 19.07 -0.81 -17.16
N ILE A 33 18.27 -1.47 -16.33
CA ILE A 33 18.75 -2.09 -15.08
C ILE A 33 19.77 -3.20 -15.34
N LYS A 34 19.66 -3.90 -16.48
CA LYS A 34 20.57 -5.02 -16.83
C LYS A 34 21.94 -4.54 -17.31
N THR A 35 21.93 -3.52 -18.16
CA THR A 35 23.16 -3.07 -18.86
C THR A 35 23.78 -1.82 -18.26
N GLY A 36 23.01 -1.05 -17.49
CA GLY A 36 23.41 0.28 -17.01
C GLY A 36 23.39 1.36 -18.07
N GLN A 37 22.97 1.06 -19.31
CA GLN A 37 22.89 2.02 -20.38
C GLN A 37 21.87 3.11 -20.05
N MET A 38 22.29 4.37 -20.13
CA MET A 38 21.42 5.52 -19.90
C MET A 38 20.85 6.05 -21.21
N GLU A 39 19.57 6.42 -21.19
CA GLU A 39 18.91 7.10 -22.29
C GLU A 39 18.16 8.35 -21.82
N MET A 40 18.08 9.31 -22.73
CA MET A 40 17.24 10.48 -22.61
C MET A 40 16.03 10.31 -23.52
N ILE A 41 14.86 10.18 -22.91
CA ILE A 41 13.59 9.97 -23.61
C ILE A 41 12.88 11.33 -23.68
N SER A 42 12.85 11.92 -24.87
CA SER A 42 12.12 13.18 -25.11
C SER A 42 10.62 12.95 -25.19
N ALA A 43 9.84 13.78 -24.50
CA ALA A 43 8.38 13.69 -24.50
C ALA A 43 7.76 15.08 -24.31
N LYS A 44 6.62 15.31 -24.98
CA LYS A 44 5.83 16.55 -24.81
C LYS A 44 5.09 16.60 -23.47
N ALA A 45 4.85 15.45 -22.85
CA ALA A 45 4.24 15.31 -21.55
C ALA A 45 4.69 13.98 -20.94
N VAL A 46 4.71 13.91 -19.61
CA VAL A 46 5.04 12.72 -18.84
C VAL A 46 3.89 12.44 -17.86
N VAL A 47 3.40 11.21 -17.86
CA VAL A 47 2.43 10.73 -16.87
C VAL A 47 3.18 9.90 -15.84
N LEU A 48 3.15 10.34 -14.58
CA LEU A 48 3.68 9.58 -13.46
C LEU A 48 2.62 8.57 -12.99
N ALA A 49 2.87 7.29 -13.21
CA ALA A 49 2.02 6.18 -12.80
C ALA A 49 2.85 5.13 -12.03
N THR A 50 3.72 5.60 -11.14
CA THR A 50 4.76 4.85 -10.45
C THR A 50 4.27 4.08 -9.22
N GLY A 51 2.95 4.06 -8.97
CA GLY A 51 2.37 3.43 -7.79
C GLY A 51 2.61 4.23 -6.52
N GLY A 52 2.47 3.55 -5.39
CA GLY A 52 2.52 4.15 -4.06
C GLY A 52 3.92 4.22 -3.45
N ALA A 53 3.95 4.64 -2.19
CA ALA A 53 5.15 4.80 -1.38
C ALA A 53 5.13 3.97 -0.09
N GLY A 54 4.32 2.91 -0.04
CA GLY A 54 4.12 2.13 1.20
C GLY A 54 5.37 1.44 1.74
N ARG A 55 6.44 1.31 0.92
CA ARG A 55 7.73 0.76 1.37
C ARG A 55 8.64 1.76 2.07
N VAL A 56 8.23 3.01 2.16
CA VAL A 56 8.93 4.02 2.99
C VAL A 56 8.75 3.70 4.49
N PHE A 57 7.73 2.91 4.82
CA PHE A 57 7.42 2.49 6.20
C PHE A 57 7.49 0.97 6.36
N GLU A 58 7.71 0.50 7.58
CA GLU A 58 7.79 -0.91 7.93
C GLU A 58 6.92 -1.19 9.17
N PRO A 59 6.17 -2.31 9.22
CA PRO A 59 6.00 -3.32 8.16
C PRO A 59 5.09 -2.84 7.01
N SER A 60 5.26 -3.42 5.82
CA SER A 60 4.44 -3.06 4.64
C SER A 60 4.11 -4.29 3.80
N THR A 61 2.84 -4.36 3.35
CA THR A 61 2.35 -5.38 2.42
C THR A 61 2.49 -4.98 0.95
N ASN A 62 3.00 -3.77 0.69
CA ASN A 62 3.21 -3.29 -0.67
C ASN A 62 4.34 -4.06 -1.37
N ALA A 63 4.30 -4.11 -2.70
CA ALA A 63 5.40 -4.62 -3.50
C ALA A 63 6.71 -3.86 -3.19
N LEU A 64 7.84 -4.55 -3.28
CA LEU A 64 9.16 -3.99 -2.95
C LEU A 64 9.52 -2.75 -3.77
N ILE A 65 8.92 -2.59 -4.94
CA ILE A 65 9.12 -1.44 -5.83
C ILE A 65 8.30 -0.20 -5.45
N CYS A 66 7.42 -0.28 -4.44
CA CYS A 66 6.60 0.86 -4.00
C CYS A 66 7.39 1.79 -3.05
N THR A 67 8.48 2.34 -3.53
CA THR A 67 9.49 3.11 -2.78
C THR A 67 9.29 4.62 -2.83
N GLY A 68 8.27 5.10 -3.57
CA GLY A 68 7.96 6.53 -3.66
C GLY A 68 8.83 7.31 -4.64
N ASP A 69 9.54 6.63 -5.54
CA ASP A 69 10.44 7.29 -6.51
C ASP A 69 9.73 8.32 -7.38
N GLY A 70 8.48 8.06 -7.76
CA GLY A 70 7.67 9.03 -8.52
C GLY A 70 7.41 10.33 -7.76
N LEU A 71 7.21 10.26 -6.44
CA LEU A 71 7.09 11.46 -5.59
C LEU A 71 8.41 12.23 -5.56
N SER A 72 9.52 11.51 -5.43
CA SER A 72 10.87 12.11 -5.47
C SER A 72 11.14 12.80 -6.82
N LEU A 73 10.81 12.14 -7.93
CA LEU A 73 10.96 12.72 -9.28
C LEU A 73 10.13 14.00 -9.45
N ALA A 74 8.89 13.99 -8.98
CA ALA A 74 8.00 15.15 -9.02
C ALA A 74 8.58 16.31 -8.20
N MET A 75 9.02 16.05 -6.97
CA MET A 75 9.60 17.04 -6.08
C MET A 75 10.88 17.64 -6.67
N GLN A 76 11.78 16.84 -7.22
CA GLN A 76 13.00 17.29 -7.88
C GLN A 76 12.71 18.15 -9.12
N ALA A 77 11.62 17.89 -9.82
CA ALA A 77 11.16 18.71 -10.94
C ALA A 77 10.47 20.02 -10.50
N GLY A 78 10.32 20.24 -9.20
CA GLY A 78 9.66 21.42 -8.63
C GLY A 78 8.14 21.36 -8.67
N VAL A 79 7.55 20.16 -8.74
CA VAL A 79 6.11 19.95 -8.60
C VAL A 79 5.77 19.90 -7.11
N PRO A 80 4.82 20.71 -6.63
CA PRO A 80 4.39 20.64 -5.24
C PRO A 80 3.70 19.31 -4.95
N LEU A 81 4.01 18.71 -3.80
CA LEU A 81 3.36 17.51 -3.29
C LEU A 81 2.32 17.88 -2.25
N MET A 82 1.30 17.06 -2.10
CA MET A 82 0.22 17.25 -1.12
C MET A 82 -0.10 15.91 -0.46
N ASP A 83 -0.44 15.95 0.82
CA ASP A 83 -0.92 14.81 1.61
C ASP A 83 0.02 13.60 1.58
N THR A 84 1.33 13.81 1.55
CA THR A 84 2.33 12.75 1.45
C THR A 84 2.36 11.82 2.67
N GLU A 85 1.81 12.26 3.80
CA GLU A 85 1.61 11.47 5.02
C GLU A 85 0.41 10.52 4.93
N MET A 86 -0.50 10.73 3.97
CA MET A 86 -1.73 9.96 3.81
C MET A 86 -1.46 8.62 3.11
N ILE A 87 -0.73 7.74 3.78
CA ILE A 87 -0.48 6.37 3.31
C ILE A 87 -1.46 5.42 3.99
N GLN A 88 -2.29 4.73 3.19
CA GLN A 88 -3.23 3.75 3.69
C GLN A 88 -2.55 2.40 3.84
N TYR A 89 -2.63 1.84 5.05
CA TYR A 89 -2.23 0.47 5.34
C TYR A 89 -3.42 -0.48 5.25
N HIS A 90 -3.15 -1.75 4.94
CA HIS A 90 -4.14 -2.79 5.11
C HIS A 90 -4.22 -3.13 6.61
N PRO A 91 -5.42 -3.15 7.22
CA PRO A 91 -5.54 -3.31 8.68
C PRO A 91 -5.13 -4.70 9.18
N THR A 92 -5.25 -5.74 8.35
CA THR A 92 -5.00 -7.12 8.79
C THR A 92 -3.82 -7.75 8.06
N THR A 93 -2.79 -8.13 8.83
CA THR A 93 -1.62 -8.87 8.37
C THR A 93 -1.26 -9.98 9.36
N LEU A 94 -0.61 -11.03 8.87
CA LEU A 94 -0.14 -12.10 9.73
C LEU A 94 1.07 -11.65 10.54
N ALA A 95 1.01 -11.83 11.85
CA ALA A 95 2.10 -11.49 12.75
C ALA A 95 3.42 -12.18 12.35
N GLY A 96 4.51 -11.47 12.49
CA GLY A 96 5.87 -11.94 12.26
C GLY A 96 6.37 -11.86 10.82
N ASN A 97 5.53 -12.07 9.80
CA ASN A 97 5.96 -12.01 8.40
C ASN A 97 5.26 -10.94 7.55
N GLY A 98 4.22 -10.28 8.09
CA GLY A 98 3.50 -9.21 7.41
C GLY A 98 2.71 -9.63 6.17
N ILE A 99 2.44 -10.94 5.99
CA ILE A 99 1.60 -11.41 4.88
C ILE A 99 0.19 -10.84 5.06
N LEU A 100 -0.33 -10.25 3.98
CA LEU A 100 -1.66 -9.67 3.97
C LEU A 100 -2.73 -10.74 4.18
N LEU A 101 -3.59 -10.54 5.18
CA LEU A 101 -4.84 -11.27 5.35
C LEU A 101 -5.93 -10.52 4.60
N SER A 102 -6.46 -11.14 3.55
CA SER A 102 -7.45 -10.52 2.67
C SER A 102 -8.63 -9.93 3.44
N GLU A 103 -9.16 -8.82 2.96
CA GLU A 103 -10.41 -8.24 3.45
C GLU A 103 -11.59 -9.22 3.35
N ALA A 104 -11.50 -10.19 2.43
CA ALA A 104 -12.47 -11.27 2.31
C ALA A 104 -12.69 -12.00 3.64
N ALA A 105 -11.64 -12.28 4.41
CA ALA A 105 -11.78 -12.93 5.71
C ALA A 105 -12.73 -12.18 6.66
N ARG A 106 -12.65 -10.83 6.68
CA ARG A 106 -13.59 -10.00 7.46
C ARG A 106 -14.97 -9.94 6.79
N GLY A 107 -15.00 -9.90 5.45
CA GLY A 107 -16.24 -9.98 4.66
C GLY A 107 -17.00 -11.28 4.87
N ASP A 108 -16.28 -12.37 5.04
CA ASP A 108 -16.83 -13.71 5.32
C ASP A 108 -17.24 -13.90 6.79
N GLY A 109 -17.01 -12.89 7.62
CA GLY A 109 -17.51 -12.84 8.99
C GLY A 109 -16.47 -13.04 10.08
N ALA A 110 -15.16 -12.96 9.80
CA ALA A 110 -14.13 -12.99 10.83
C ALA A 110 -14.30 -11.83 11.82
N TYR A 111 -14.07 -12.08 13.11
CA TYR A 111 -14.13 -11.08 14.17
C TYR A 111 -12.75 -10.60 14.57
N LEU A 112 -12.62 -9.31 14.84
CA LEU A 112 -11.45 -8.74 15.50
C LEU A 112 -11.68 -8.79 17.02
N ILE A 113 -10.82 -9.54 17.70
CA ILE A 113 -10.93 -9.71 19.15
C ILE A 113 -9.62 -9.34 19.85
N ASN A 114 -9.74 -8.76 21.04
CA ASN A 114 -8.62 -8.39 21.89
C ASN A 114 -8.18 -9.58 22.80
N SER A 115 -7.21 -9.33 23.67
CA SER A 115 -6.67 -10.34 24.62
C SER A 115 -7.72 -10.81 25.63
N GLU A 116 -8.77 -10.04 25.89
CA GLU A 116 -9.86 -10.36 26.81
C GLU A 116 -10.98 -11.15 26.10
N GLY A 117 -10.84 -11.38 24.77
CA GLY A 117 -11.83 -12.08 23.95
C GLY A 117 -13.00 -11.20 23.52
N GLU A 118 -12.91 -9.90 23.71
CA GLU A 118 -13.97 -8.98 23.30
C GLU A 118 -13.87 -8.64 21.81
N ARG A 119 -15.00 -8.64 21.12
CA ARG A 119 -15.16 -8.13 19.75
C ARG A 119 -15.18 -6.60 19.78
N PHE A 120 -14.00 -5.99 19.85
CA PHE A 120 -13.85 -4.56 20.14
C PHE A 120 -14.44 -3.63 19.07
N MET A 121 -14.66 -4.09 17.83
CA MET A 121 -15.27 -3.26 16.79
C MET A 121 -16.68 -2.80 17.13
N GLU A 122 -17.40 -3.48 18.03
CA GLU A 122 -18.68 -3.01 18.57
C GLU A 122 -18.59 -1.65 19.26
N LYS A 123 -17.44 -1.36 19.89
CA LYS A 123 -17.17 -0.09 20.56
C LYS A 123 -16.81 1.02 19.58
N TYR A 124 -16.05 0.71 18.51
CA TYR A 124 -15.48 1.72 17.61
C TYR A 124 -16.32 1.98 16.35
N ALA A 125 -17.03 0.98 15.86
CA ALA A 125 -17.83 1.09 14.64
C ALA A 125 -19.04 0.14 14.68
N PRO A 126 -20.03 0.36 15.56
CA PRO A 126 -21.13 -0.57 15.79
C PRO A 126 -22.00 -0.84 14.56
N GLU A 127 -22.04 0.07 13.60
CA GLU A 127 -22.84 -0.06 12.38
C GLU A 127 -22.17 -0.95 11.33
N TYR A 128 -20.85 -0.81 11.14
CA TYR A 128 -20.09 -1.51 10.09
C TYR A 128 -19.20 -2.61 10.63
N MET A 129 -18.93 -2.61 11.92
CA MET A 129 -18.09 -3.61 12.59
C MET A 129 -16.72 -3.76 11.89
N GLU A 130 -16.30 -4.98 11.60
CA GLU A 130 -15.04 -5.28 10.89
C GLU A 130 -15.02 -4.82 9.43
N LEU A 131 -16.17 -4.41 8.88
CA LEU A 131 -16.29 -3.83 7.53
C LEU A 131 -16.25 -2.30 7.52
N ALA A 132 -15.95 -1.68 8.64
CA ALA A 132 -15.67 -0.25 8.70
C ALA A 132 -14.48 0.10 7.79
N SER A 133 -14.33 1.39 7.45
CA SER A 133 -13.20 1.84 6.63
C SER A 133 -11.86 1.44 7.24
N ARG A 134 -10.87 1.17 6.40
CA ARG A 134 -9.57 0.62 6.82
C ARG A 134 -8.87 1.45 7.89
N ASP A 135 -8.99 2.76 7.81
CA ASP A 135 -8.43 3.69 8.79
C ASP A 135 -9.11 3.59 10.15
N VAL A 136 -10.44 3.37 10.18
CA VAL A 136 -11.19 3.15 11.43
C VAL A 136 -10.77 1.84 12.06
N VAL A 137 -10.69 0.76 11.28
CA VAL A 137 -10.26 -0.56 11.76
C VAL A 137 -8.84 -0.48 12.31
N SER A 138 -7.89 0.08 11.55
CA SER A 138 -6.48 0.19 11.99
C SER A 138 -6.32 1.02 13.27
N ARG A 139 -7.07 2.13 13.41
CA ARG A 139 -7.03 2.92 14.65
C ARG A 139 -7.64 2.18 15.82
N ALA A 140 -8.71 1.41 15.61
CA ALA A 140 -9.31 0.60 16.65
C ALA A 140 -8.33 -0.48 17.14
N GLU A 141 -7.71 -1.23 16.22
CA GLU A 141 -6.67 -2.21 16.53
C GLU A 141 -5.52 -1.59 17.32
N GLN A 142 -4.99 -0.46 16.84
CA GLN A 142 -3.88 0.23 17.53
C GLN A 142 -4.29 0.71 18.92
N THR A 143 -5.50 1.21 19.09
CA THR A 143 -6.00 1.63 20.40
C THR A 143 -6.08 0.47 21.38
N GLU A 144 -6.58 -0.70 20.95
CA GLU A 144 -6.60 -1.89 21.80
C GLU A 144 -5.19 -2.34 22.20
N ILE A 145 -4.22 -2.27 21.28
CA ILE A 145 -2.81 -2.59 21.56
C ILE A 145 -2.20 -1.59 22.55
N ASP A 146 -2.37 -0.28 22.31
CA ASP A 146 -1.79 0.78 23.14
C ASP A 146 -2.37 0.82 24.56
N GLU A 147 -3.64 0.42 24.71
CA GLU A 147 -4.31 0.30 26.01
C GLU A 147 -4.01 -1.04 26.73
N GLY A 148 -3.11 -1.87 26.16
CA GLY A 148 -2.64 -3.11 26.78
C GLY A 148 -3.57 -4.32 26.60
N ARG A 149 -4.56 -4.22 25.72
CA ARG A 149 -5.47 -5.32 25.38
C ARG A 149 -5.06 -6.06 24.08
N GLY A 150 -3.86 -5.78 23.56
CA GLY A 150 -3.24 -6.53 22.50
C GLY A 150 -2.58 -7.84 22.99
N VAL A 151 -2.13 -8.65 22.05
CA VAL A 151 -1.35 -9.87 22.28
C VAL A 151 -0.09 -9.77 21.43
N ASP A 152 1.07 -9.67 22.07
CA ASP A 152 2.39 -9.53 21.41
C ASP A 152 2.42 -8.39 20.36
N GLY A 153 1.75 -7.27 20.66
CA GLY A 153 1.64 -6.10 19.76
C GLY A 153 0.67 -6.30 18.59
N CYS A 154 -0.24 -7.26 18.69
CA CYS A 154 -1.25 -7.57 17.69
C CYS A 154 -2.63 -7.73 18.32
N VAL A 155 -3.65 -7.98 17.51
CA VAL A 155 -4.98 -8.46 17.90
C VAL A 155 -5.26 -9.77 17.16
N PHE A 156 -6.32 -10.49 17.55
CA PHE A 156 -6.71 -11.72 16.86
C PHE A 156 -7.75 -11.43 15.77
N LEU A 157 -7.58 -12.10 14.63
CA LEU A 157 -8.62 -12.27 13.62
C LEU A 157 -9.23 -13.66 13.81
N ASP A 158 -10.41 -13.72 14.40
CA ASP A 158 -11.07 -14.97 14.82
C ASP A 158 -12.09 -15.46 13.79
N LEU A 159 -11.83 -16.65 13.23
CA LEU A 159 -12.71 -17.33 12.27
C LEU A 159 -13.32 -18.61 12.85
N ARG A 160 -13.02 -18.98 14.11
CA ARG A 160 -13.40 -20.28 14.71
C ARG A 160 -14.90 -20.51 14.70
N HIS A 161 -15.71 -19.45 14.85
CA HIS A 161 -17.17 -19.52 14.86
C HIS A 161 -17.77 -19.88 13.50
N LEU A 162 -17.02 -19.70 12.39
CA LEU A 162 -17.46 -20.08 11.04
C LEU A 162 -17.42 -21.61 10.82
N GLY A 163 -16.70 -22.31 11.69
CA GLY A 163 -16.59 -23.78 11.66
C GLY A 163 -15.51 -24.29 10.69
N LYS A 164 -15.00 -25.49 11.01
CA LYS A 164 -13.86 -26.09 10.32
C LYS A 164 -14.06 -26.23 8.81
N LYS A 165 -15.27 -26.68 8.40
CA LYS A 165 -15.58 -26.91 6.98
C LYS A 165 -15.48 -25.61 6.16
N PHE A 166 -15.94 -24.49 6.72
CA PHE A 166 -15.86 -23.18 6.05
C PHE A 166 -14.42 -22.69 5.88
N ILE A 167 -13.54 -23.02 6.84
CA ILE A 167 -12.14 -22.57 6.82
C ILE A 167 -11.29 -23.42 5.85
N GLU A 168 -11.68 -24.68 5.61
CA GLU A 168 -10.94 -25.62 4.76
C GLU A 168 -11.36 -25.57 3.28
N ASP A 169 -12.55 -25.05 2.94
CA ASP A 169 -13.05 -24.86 1.57
C ASP A 169 -12.47 -23.56 0.95
#